data_9f01aa63008fb08a4ddcf4aa3a712d8e
#
_entry.id   9f01aa63008fb08a4ddcf4aa3a712d8e
#
_cell.length_a   1.000
_cell.length_b   1.000
_cell.length_c   1.000
_cell.angle_alpha   90.00
_cell.angle_beta   90.00
_cell.angle_gamma   90.00
#
_symmetry.space_group_name_H-M   'P 1'
#
loop_
_entity.id
_entity.type
_entity.pdbx_description
1 polymer ?
#
loop_
_entity_poly.entity_id
_entity_poly.type
_entity_poly.pdbx_seq_one_letter_code
_entity_poly.pdbx_strand_id
1 'polypeptide(L)'
;MINWVWFLVVPFISSFLVAVVVTPVVIGIYKSRKWLDDPKSKSHPKVVHTYPVPRGGGIPVLVAVGAMAVVLLGVDKYVMGILAGAVIITIVGVVDDLKDLSPYWRLILGVGAAVCVVASGIGIEFV
;
A
#
# COMPACT_ATOMS: atom_id res chain seq x y z
N MET A 1 17.13 -25.42 15.95
CA MET A 1 17.32 -24.82 14.61
C MET A 1 16.01 -24.13 14.23
N ILE A 2 16.01 -22.79 14.16
CA ILE A 2 14.85 -22.06 13.65
C ILE A 2 14.72 -22.43 12.17
N ASN A 3 13.61 -23.07 11.84
CA ASN A 3 13.35 -23.44 10.45
C ASN A 3 13.07 -22.15 9.66
N TRP A 4 14.05 -21.64 8.94
CA TRP A 4 13.94 -20.45 8.07
C TRP A 4 12.71 -20.49 7.15
N VAL A 5 12.27 -21.69 6.80
CA VAL A 5 11.06 -21.90 6.01
C VAL A 5 9.82 -21.35 6.75
N TRP A 6 9.67 -21.62 8.04
CA TRP A 6 8.55 -21.12 8.82
C TRP A 6 8.59 -19.60 8.97
N PHE A 7 9.80 -19.04 9.11
CA PHE A 7 9.98 -17.59 9.23
C PHE A 7 9.56 -16.83 7.96
N LEU A 8 9.60 -17.47 6.79
CA LEU A 8 9.14 -16.89 5.53
C LEU A 8 7.69 -17.25 5.21
N VAL A 9 7.31 -18.52 5.44
CA VAL A 9 5.99 -19.05 5.04
C VAL A 9 4.86 -18.46 5.90
N VAL A 10 5.08 -18.36 7.21
CA VAL A 10 4.02 -17.84 8.12
C VAL A 10 3.65 -16.39 7.79
N PRO A 11 4.58 -15.42 7.68
CA PRO A 11 4.23 -14.04 7.29
C PRO A 11 3.55 -13.97 5.93
N PHE A 12 4.03 -14.75 4.97
CA PHE A 12 3.49 -14.76 3.61
C PHE A 12 2.03 -15.24 3.60
N ILE A 13 1.75 -16.42 4.19
CA ILE A 13 0.40 -16.98 4.22
C ILE A 13 -0.54 -16.07 5.03
N SER A 14 -0.10 -15.59 6.19
CA SER A 14 -0.92 -14.73 7.04
C SER A 14 -1.26 -13.41 6.35
N SER A 15 -0.29 -12.74 5.72
CA SER A 15 -0.54 -11.51 4.96
C SER A 15 -1.46 -11.77 3.76
N PHE A 16 -1.29 -12.89 3.07
CA PHE A 16 -2.16 -13.28 1.96
C PHE A 16 -3.62 -13.46 2.42
N LEU A 17 -3.85 -14.18 3.52
CA LEU A 17 -5.19 -14.39 4.06
C LEU A 17 -5.84 -13.06 4.48
N VAL A 18 -5.10 -12.19 5.15
CA VAL A 18 -5.60 -10.85 5.51
C VAL A 18 -5.95 -10.04 4.25
N ALA A 19 -5.09 -10.06 3.24
CA ALA A 19 -5.36 -9.35 1.97
C ALA A 19 -6.62 -9.89 1.28
N VAL A 20 -6.81 -11.21 1.25
CA VAL A 20 -8.01 -11.85 0.66
C VAL A 20 -9.29 -11.40 1.38
N VAL A 21 -9.25 -11.25 2.69
CA VAL A 21 -10.42 -10.80 3.49
C VAL A 21 -10.67 -9.30 3.33
N VAL A 22 -9.61 -8.49 3.31
CA VAL A 22 -9.73 -7.02 3.24
C VAL A 22 -10.10 -6.54 1.83
N THR A 23 -9.63 -7.20 0.78
CA THR A 23 -9.88 -6.79 -0.61
C THR A 23 -11.36 -6.61 -0.95
N PRO A 24 -12.28 -7.57 -0.68
CA PRO A 24 -13.69 -7.38 -0.99
C PRO A 24 -14.34 -6.24 -0.20
N VAL A 25 -13.88 -5.98 1.02
CA VAL A 25 -14.35 -4.85 1.82
C VAL A 25 -13.97 -3.53 1.15
N VAL A 26 -12.71 -3.38 0.73
CA VAL A 26 -12.23 -2.20 0.01
C VAL A 26 -12.98 -2.01 -1.31
N ILE A 27 -13.16 -3.08 -2.10
CA ILE A 27 -13.97 -3.06 -3.32
C ILE A 27 -15.39 -2.56 -3.03
N GLY A 28 -16.02 -3.04 -1.97
CA GLY A 28 -17.35 -2.61 -1.53
C GLY A 28 -17.40 -1.11 -1.22
N ILE A 29 -16.40 -0.59 -0.49
CA ILE A 29 -16.28 0.83 -0.17
C ILE A 29 -16.11 1.67 -1.45
N TYR A 30 -15.23 1.28 -2.36
CA TYR A 30 -15.01 2.00 -3.62
C TYR A 30 -16.26 2.02 -4.49
N LYS A 31 -17.00 0.90 -4.57
CA LYS A 31 -18.28 0.83 -5.29
C LYS A 31 -19.35 1.72 -4.66
N SER A 32 -19.51 1.69 -3.32
CA SER A 32 -20.51 2.51 -2.62
C SER A 32 -20.21 4.01 -2.72
N ARG A 33 -18.94 4.40 -2.75
CA ARG A 33 -18.48 5.78 -2.89
C ARG A 33 -18.39 6.23 -4.35
N LYS A 34 -18.64 5.33 -5.32
CA LYS A 34 -18.47 5.59 -6.76
C LYS A 34 -17.04 6.02 -7.14
N TRP A 35 -16.06 5.54 -6.39
CA TRP A 35 -14.63 5.75 -6.66
C TRP A 35 -14.13 4.71 -7.65
N LEU A 36 -14.65 4.77 -8.86
CA LEU A 36 -14.38 3.80 -9.91
C LEU A 36 -13.72 4.51 -11.09
N ASP A 37 -12.78 3.84 -11.71
CA ASP A 37 -12.23 4.27 -12.99
C ASP A 37 -13.19 3.84 -14.09
N ASP A 38 -13.92 4.81 -14.67
CA ASP A 38 -14.89 4.56 -15.73
C ASP A 38 -14.21 4.77 -17.08
N PRO A 39 -14.12 3.72 -17.94
CA PRO A 39 -13.54 3.81 -19.26
C PRO A 39 -14.26 4.81 -20.17
N LYS A 40 -15.53 5.10 -19.89
CA LYS A 40 -16.31 6.08 -20.68
C LYS A 40 -16.00 7.53 -20.35
N SER A 41 -15.42 7.80 -19.18
CA SER A 41 -15.08 9.16 -18.73
C SER A 41 -13.71 9.65 -19.22
N LYS A 42 -12.84 8.75 -19.67
CA LYS A 42 -11.47 9.05 -20.11
C LYS A 42 -11.17 8.39 -21.44
N SER A 43 -11.07 9.16 -22.51
CA SER A 43 -10.60 8.71 -23.82
C SER A 43 -9.07 8.56 -23.86
N HIS A 44 -8.48 7.84 -22.88
CA HIS A 44 -7.05 7.62 -22.85
C HIS A 44 -6.70 6.28 -23.50
N PRO A 45 -5.73 6.21 -24.43
CA PRO A 45 -5.38 4.97 -25.15
C PRO A 45 -4.89 3.82 -24.23
N LYS A 46 -4.68 4.09 -22.93
CA LYS A 46 -4.29 3.09 -21.93
C LYS A 46 -5.47 2.41 -21.22
N VAL A 47 -6.71 2.81 -21.52
CA VAL A 47 -7.90 2.20 -20.89
C VAL A 47 -8.23 0.90 -21.62
N VAL A 48 -7.94 -0.24 -21.00
CA VAL A 48 -8.08 -1.60 -21.57
C VAL A 48 -9.35 -2.30 -21.07
N HIS A 49 -10.00 -1.76 -20.03
CA HIS A 49 -11.20 -2.37 -19.43
C HIS A 49 -12.49 -1.74 -20.01
N THR A 50 -13.54 -2.54 -20.11
CA THR A 50 -14.82 -2.15 -20.68
C THR A 50 -15.87 -1.78 -19.63
N TYR A 51 -15.57 -1.95 -18.34
CA TYR A 51 -16.46 -1.69 -17.22
C TYR A 51 -15.73 -0.91 -16.10
N PRO A 52 -16.46 -0.16 -15.23
CA PRO A 52 -15.86 0.60 -14.14
C PRO A 52 -15.15 -0.30 -13.13
N VAL A 53 -13.87 0.00 -12.83
CA VAL A 53 -13.01 -0.82 -11.96
C VAL A 53 -12.54 0.00 -10.76
N PRO A 54 -12.59 -0.56 -9.52
CA PRO A 54 -12.00 0.07 -8.36
C PRO A 54 -10.47 -0.05 -8.39
N ARG A 55 -9.75 1.06 -8.14
CA ARG A 55 -8.27 1.10 -8.19
C ARG A 55 -7.59 0.96 -6.82
N GLY A 56 -8.32 0.89 -5.72
CA GLY A 56 -7.81 0.94 -4.34
C GLY A 56 -6.97 -0.26 -3.85
N GLY A 57 -6.24 -0.96 -4.72
CA GLY A 57 -5.47 -2.17 -4.38
C GLY A 57 -4.35 -1.97 -3.34
N GLY A 58 -3.82 -0.77 -3.18
CA GLY A 58 -2.78 -0.46 -2.19
C GLY A 58 -3.26 -0.58 -0.74
N ILE A 59 -4.54 -0.33 -0.46
CA ILE A 59 -5.10 -0.40 0.90
C ILE A 59 -5.05 -1.82 1.47
N PRO A 60 -5.55 -2.87 0.78
CA PRO A 60 -5.44 -4.24 1.28
C PRO A 60 -4.00 -4.68 1.51
N VAL A 61 -3.08 -4.28 0.65
CA VAL A 61 -1.64 -4.60 0.80
C VAL A 61 -1.08 -3.94 2.05
N LEU A 62 -1.34 -2.64 2.26
CA LEU A 62 -0.88 -1.93 3.46
C LEU A 62 -1.44 -2.58 4.73
N VAL A 63 -2.75 -2.88 4.78
CA VAL A 63 -3.39 -3.50 5.94
C VAL A 63 -2.79 -4.87 6.21
N ALA A 64 -2.62 -5.70 5.19
CA ALA A 64 -2.11 -7.06 5.35
C ALA A 64 -0.66 -7.08 5.82
N VAL A 65 0.21 -6.34 5.14
CA VAL A 65 1.64 -6.29 5.48
C VAL A 65 1.86 -5.56 6.81
N GLY A 66 1.15 -4.44 7.02
CA GLY A 66 1.27 -3.66 8.24
C GLY A 66 0.81 -4.42 9.48
N ALA A 67 -0.33 -5.11 9.40
CA ALA A 67 -0.82 -5.95 10.50
C ALA A 67 0.19 -7.06 10.86
N MET A 68 0.72 -7.75 9.85
CA MET A 68 1.71 -8.80 10.07
C MET A 68 3.04 -8.27 10.56
N ALA A 69 3.49 -7.11 10.10
CA ALA A 69 4.69 -6.47 10.62
C ALA A 69 4.57 -6.18 12.13
N VAL A 70 3.44 -5.61 12.56
CA VAL A 70 3.20 -5.35 13.99
C VAL A 70 3.11 -6.63 14.80
N VAL A 71 2.44 -7.65 14.31
CA VAL A 71 2.24 -8.93 15.04
C VAL A 71 3.54 -9.72 15.16
N LEU A 72 4.36 -9.76 14.10
CA LEU A 72 5.54 -10.63 14.04
C LEU A 72 6.82 -9.94 14.51
N LEU A 73 6.98 -8.64 14.23
CA LEU A 73 8.17 -7.87 14.57
C LEU A 73 7.99 -7.05 15.86
N GLY A 74 6.73 -6.85 16.28
CA GLY A 74 6.41 -5.95 17.38
C GLY A 74 6.41 -4.49 16.97
N VAL A 75 6.25 -3.62 17.95
CA VAL A 75 6.16 -2.17 17.74
C VAL A 75 7.45 -1.53 18.27
N ASP A 76 8.33 -1.16 17.37
CA ASP A 76 9.51 -0.36 17.66
C ASP A 76 9.59 0.89 16.75
N LYS A 77 10.57 1.75 16.98
CA LYS A 77 10.74 2.98 16.19
C LYS A 77 10.97 2.73 14.70
N TYR A 78 11.63 1.62 14.36
CA TYR A 78 11.93 1.28 12.97
C TYR A 78 10.70 0.77 12.23
N VAL A 79 9.97 -0.16 12.85
CA VAL A 79 8.69 -0.66 12.32
C VAL A 79 7.70 0.49 12.16
N MET A 80 7.59 1.38 13.17
CA MET A 80 6.72 2.55 13.09
C MET A 80 7.13 3.52 11.97
N GLY A 81 8.42 3.74 11.76
CA GLY A 81 8.91 4.57 10.66
C GLY A 81 8.57 3.99 9.28
N ILE A 82 8.77 2.69 9.10
CA ILE A 82 8.40 1.99 7.86
C ILE A 82 6.88 2.07 7.62
N LEU A 83 6.09 1.80 8.65
CA LEU A 83 4.63 1.85 8.55
C LEU A 83 4.13 3.26 8.25
N ALA A 84 4.71 4.29 8.87
CA ALA A 84 4.39 5.68 8.58
C ALA A 84 4.67 6.03 7.11
N GLY A 85 5.84 5.67 6.59
CA GLY A 85 6.17 5.83 5.17
C GLY A 85 5.20 5.08 4.26
N ALA A 86 4.86 3.84 4.59
CA ALA A 86 3.92 3.02 3.83
C ALA A 86 2.50 3.62 3.82
N VAL A 87 2.04 4.17 4.96
CA VAL A 87 0.76 4.89 5.05
C VAL A 87 0.77 6.13 4.16
N ILE A 88 1.83 6.94 4.20
CA ILE A 88 1.95 8.13 3.35
C ILE A 88 1.86 7.73 1.87
N ILE A 89 2.65 6.75 1.42
CA ILE A 89 2.63 6.28 0.03
C ILE A 89 1.26 5.75 -0.36
N THR A 90 0.58 5.01 0.53
CA THR A 90 -0.75 4.49 0.25
C THR A 90 -1.79 5.61 0.13
N ILE A 91 -1.73 6.63 0.99
CA ILE A 91 -2.62 7.81 0.88
C ILE A 91 -2.36 8.54 -0.43
N VAL A 92 -1.10 8.74 -0.80
CA VAL A 92 -0.74 9.36 -2.09
C VAL A 92 -1.29 8.54 -3.25
N GLY A 93 -1.15 7.21 -3.22
CA GLY A 93 -1.69 6.32 -4.24
C GLY A 93 -3.22 6.40 -4.36
N VAL A 94 -3.93 6.42 -3.22
CA VAL A 94 -5.40 6.58 -3.21
C VAL A 94 -5.82 7.93 -3.78
N VAL A 95 -5.14 9.02 -3.39
CA VAL A 95 -5.43 10.35 -3.93
C VAL A 95 -5.12 10.43 -5.42
N ASP A 96 -4.05 9.78 -5.86
CA ASP A 96 -3.70 9.67 -7.27
C ASP A 96 -4.75 8.91 -8.09
N ASP A 97 -5.21 7.78 -7.57
CA ASP A 97 -6.27 6.98 -8.20
C ASP A 97 -7.58 7.78 -8.37
N LEU A 98 -7.86 8.72 -7.45
CA LEU A 98 -9.08 9.53 -7.46
C LEU A 98 -8.96 10.83 -8.27
N LYS A 99 -7.77 11.45 -8.30
CA LYS A 99 -7.58 12.82 -8.81
C LYS A 99 -6.58 12.93 -9.96
N ASP A 100 -5.94 11.82 -10.39
CA ASP A 100 -4.87 11.80 -11.39
C ASP A 100 -3.80 12.89 -11.09
N LEU A 101 -3.03 12.68 -10.03
CA LEU A 101 -1.99 13.62 -9.62
C LEU A 101 -0.90 13.78 -10.69
N SER A 102 -0.36 14.99 -10.82
CA SER A 102 0.77 15.19 -11.70
C SER A 102 2.00 14.41 -11.21
N PRO A 103 2.90 13.97 -12.13
CA PRO A 103 4.11 13.22 -11.78
C PRO A 103 5.00 13.91 -10.74
N TYR A 104 5.02 15.24 -10.73
CA TYR A 104 5.79 16.03 -9.77
C TYR A 104 5.31 15.86 -8.33
N TRP A 105 3.99 15.88 -8.11
CA TRP A 105 3.42 15.65 -6.78
C TRP A 105 3.68 14.25 -6.28
N ARG A 106 3.58 13.22 -7.14
CA ARG A 106 3.93 11.84 -6.79
C ARG A 106 5.38 11.74 -6.33
N LEU A 107 6.31 12.40 -7.05
CA LEU A 107 7.73 12.40 -6.70
C LEU A 107 7.98 13.10 -5.36
N ILE A 108 7.45 14.32 -5.16
CA ILE A 108 7.65 15.09 -3.92
C ILE A 108 7.12 14.33 -2.71
N LEU A 109 5.91 13.78 -2.80
CA LEU A 109 5.28 13.02 -1.71
C LEU A 109 5.99 11.69 -1.46
N GLY A 110 6.50 11.03 -2.52
CA GLY A 110 7.34 9.84 -2.40
C GLY A 110 8.65 10.11 -1.69
N VAL A 111 9.33 11.22 -2.02
CA VAL A 111 10.54 11.67 -1.30
C VAL A 111 10.21 11.99 0.15
N GLY A 112 9.08 12.65 0.43
CA GLY A 112 8.62 12.91 1.79
C GLY A 112 8.42 11.63 2.60
N ALA A 113 7.83 10.59 2.02
CA ALA A 113 7.68 9.29 2.66
C ALA A 113 9.05 8.64 2.96
N ALA A 114 9.99 8.70 2.01
CA ALA A 114 11.35 8.20 2.21
C ALA A 114 12.08 8.94 3.35
N VAL A 115 11.94 10.25 3.42
CA VAL A 115 12.50 11.07 4.51
C VAL A 115 11.94 10.64 5.87
N CYS A 116 10.64 10.35 5.98
CA CYS A 116 10.04 9.83 7.22
C CYS A 116 10.67 8.50 7.65
N VAL A 117 10.93 7.60 6.70
CA VAL A 117 11.59 6.31 7.01
C VAL A 117 13.03 6.54 7.49
N VAL A 118 13.80 7.37 6.79
CA VAL A 118 15.19 7.68 7.18
C VAL A 118 15.24 8.40 8.53
N ALA A 119 14.33 9.32 8.79
CA ALA A 119 14.25 10.05 10.07
C ALA A 119 13.96 9.14 11.28
N SER A 120 13.37 7.95 11.06
CA SER A 120 13.20 6.94 12.12
C SER A 120 14.51 6.24 12.52
N GLY A 121 15.62 6.56 11.86
CA GLY A 121 16.96 6.00 12.11
C GLY A 121 17.28 4.77 11.24
N ILE A 122 16.48 4.51 10.20
CA ILE A 122 16.78 3.48 9.20
C ILE A 122 17.73 4.11 8.18
N GLY A 123 19.00 3.76 8.25
CA GLY A 123 20.04 4.21 7.33
C GLY A 123 20.86 3.02 6.83
N ILE A 124 21.51 3.19 5.68
CA ILE A 124 22.52 2.26 5.19
C ILE A 124 23.84 2.72 5.78
N GLU A 125 24.39 1.98 6.74
CA GLU A 125 25.75 2.19 7.18
C GLU A 125 26.68 1.52 6.16
N PHE A 126 27.42 2.34 5.42
CA PHE A 126 28.53 1.84 4.61
C PHE A 126 29.70 1.52 5.56
N VAL A 127 29.99 0.23 5.72
CA VAL A 127 31.17 -0.25 6.41
C VAL A 127 32.36 -0.18 5.48
#